data_ae5aa7ba9b30bfbe4209fa4125403520
#
_entry.id   ae5aa7ba9b30bfbe4209fa4125403520
#
_cell.length_a   1.000
_cell.length_b   1.000
_cell.length_c   1.000
_cell.angle_alpha   90.00
_cell.angle_beta   90.00
_cell.angle_gamma   90.00
#
_symmetry.space_group_name_H-M   'P 1'
#
loop_
_entity.id
_entity.type
_entity.pdbx_description
1 polymer ?
#
loop_
_entity_poly.entity_id
_entity_poly.type
_entity_poly.pdbx_seq_one_letter_code
_entity_poly.pdbx_strand_id
1 'polypeptide(L)'
;MTKIALLASSLLIGITVLSGCNNADSSKTTAETEIKPTDTLEYFSLRPKLEKEYGYTHAVKIGDDLKISGAVSMNDSGIIVAPGNMEQQMKNCYSDLEKILQHYGYTYDDVVVENIYTTNMAEFIKVSGSRSSIYKKQFPTGTWLEVKGLAVEGQLIEIDMEAHKVRK
;
A
#
# COMPACT_ATOMS: atom_id res chain seq x y z
N MET A 1 -51.26 14.22 43.52
CA MET A 1 -52.70 14.40 43.27
C MET A 1 -52.99 13.91 41.85
N THR A 2 -53.75 12.81 41.82
CA THR A 2 -55.00 12.56 41.03
C THR A 2 -54.77 12.31 39.54
N LYS A 3 -55.17 11.27 38.92
CA LYS A 3 -56.02 10.05 38.95
C LYS A 3 -55.94 9.42 37.57
N ILE A 4 -55.60 8.20 37.41
CA ILE A 4 -56.38 7.01 37.04
C ILE A 4 -57.59 7.28 36.13
N ALA A 5 -57.59 6.62 34.95
CA ALA A 5 -58.75 6.01 34.34
C ALA A 5 -58.35 4.90 33.37
N LEU A 6 -58.65 3.68 33.75
CA LEU A 6 -58.83 2.49 32.89
C LEU A 6 -60.14 2.63 32.10
N LEU A 7 -60.13 2.12 30.86
CA LEU A 7 -61.35 1.56 30.26
C LEU A 7 -60.98 0.44 29.31
N ALA A 8 -61.42 -0.75 29.70
CA ALA A 8 -61.43 -1.94 28.88
C ALA A 8 -62.74 -1.97 28.10
N SER A 9 -62.73 -2.52 26.88
CA SER A 9 -63.94 -3.07 26.29
C SER A 9 -63.61 -4.07 25.19
N SER A 10 -64.22 -5.14 25.35
CA SER A 10 -64.25 -6.47 24.79
C SER A 10 -64.69 -6.57 23.31
N LEU A 11 -64.20 -7.68 22.68
CA LEU A 11 -64.93 -8.71 21.92
C LEU A 11 -65.48 -8.35 20.54
N LEU A 12 -64.99 -9.05 19.49
CA LEU A 12 -65.80 -10.01 18.77
C LEU A 12 -64.97 -10.78 17.73
N ILE A 13 -65.21 -12.06 17.72
CA ILE A 13 -64.72 -13.17 16.91
C ILE A 13 -65.25 -13.03 15.49
N GLY A 14 -64.38 -13.26 14.50
CA GLY A 14 -64.75 -13.45 13.10
C GLY A 14 -63.80 -14.42 12.44
N ILE A 15 -64.10 -15.72 12.45
CA ILE A 15 -63.38 -16.75 11.70
C ILE A 15 -63.92 -16.73 10.28
N THR A 16 -63.05 -16.42 9.32
CA THR A 16 -63.29 -16.76 7.92
C THR A 16 -62.10 -17.53 7.38
N VAL A 17 -62.32 -18.81 7.20
CA VAL A 17 -61.41 -19.71 6.48
C VAL A 17 -61.60 -19.46 5.00
N LEU A 18 -60.54 -18.98 4.34
CA LEU A 18 -60.42 -18.98 2.89
C LEU A 18 -59.16 -19.77 2.52
N SER A 19 -59.38 -21.00 2.03
CA SER A 19 -58.35 -21.75 1.31
C SER A 19 -57.94 -21.00 0.06
N GLY A 20 -56.70 -20.51 0.06
CA GLY A 20 -56.02 -20.00 -1.12
C GLY A 20 -54.75 -20.80 -1.32
N CYS A 21 -54.78 -21.75 -2.27
CA CYS A 21 -53.58 -22.33 -2.81
C CYS A 21 -52.77 -21.21 -3.49
N ASN A 22 -51.66 -20.81 -2.92
CA ASN A 22 -50.68 -20.00 -3.65
C ASN A 22 -49.40 -20.80 -3.78
N ASN A 23 -49.07 -21.09 -5.04
CA ASN A 23 -47.76 -21.56 -5.47
C ASN A 23 -46.69 -20.64 -4.88
N ALA A 24 -45.92 -21.15 -3.95
CA ALA A 24 -44.67 -20.54 -3.54
C ALA A 24 -43.67 -20.69 -4.68
N ASP A 25 -43.58 -19.68 -5.49
CA ASP A 25 -42.45 -19.49 -6.41
C ASP A 25 -41.22 -19.24 -5.53
N SER A 26 -40.49 -20.33 -5.31
CA SER A 26 -39.22 -20.32 -4.59
C SER A 26 -38.17 -19.70 -5.52
N SER A 27 -38.15 -18.39 -5.62
CA SER A 27 -37.00 -17.69 -6.17
C SER A 27 -35.81 -17.94 -5.23
N LYS A 28 -35.05 -19.03 -5.52
CA LYS A 28 -33.71 -19.22 -5.00
C LYS A 28 -32.88 -18.03 -5.48
N THR A 29 -32.78 -17.03 -4.64
CA THR A 29 -31.67 -16.04 -4.75
C THR A 29 -30.42 -16.85 -4.47
N THR A 30 -29.78 -17.35 -5.51
CA THR A 30 -28.40 -17.78 -5.48
C THR A 30 -27.57 -16.54 -5.13
N ALA A 31 -27.19 -16.43 -3.87
CA ALA A 31 -26.11 -15.53 -3.49
C ALA A 31 -24.91 -16.00 -4.30
N GLU A 32 -24.59 -15.28 -5.37
CA GLU A 32 -23.29 -15.37 -6.02
C GLU A 32 -22.25 -15.06 -4.95
N THR A 33 -21.59 -16.10 -4.46
CA THR A 33 -20.44 -15.93 -3.61
C THR A 33 -19.38 -15.30 -4.50
N GLU A 34 -19.20 -13.99 -4.41
CA GLU A 34 -18.07 -13.29 -5.02
C GLU A 34 -16.81 -14.00 -4.53
N ILE A 35 -16.20 -14.80 -5.39
CA ILE A 35 -14.90 -15.42 -5.13
C ILE A 35 -13.92 -14.25 -5.12
N LYS A 36 -13.57 -13.79 -3.91
CA LYS A 36 -12.50 -12.81 -3.74
C LYS A 36 -11.26 -13.41 -4.41
N PRO A 37 -10.62 -12.71 -5.36
CA PRO A 37 -9.40 -13.20 -5.97
C PRO A 37 -8.42 -13.58 -4.86
N THR A 38 -7.88 -14.78 -4.89
CA THR A 38 -6.79 -15.15 -4.00
C THR A 38 -5.61 -14.25 -4.33
N ASP A 39 -5.18 -13.43 -3.37
CA ASP A 39 -4.03 -12.57 -3.56
C ASP A 39 -2.81 -13.45 -3.88
N THR A 40 -2.31 -13.35 -5.10
CA THR A 40 -1.07 -14.01 -5.53
C THR A 40 0.12 -13.13 -5.19
N LEU A 41 1.22 -13.76 -4.77
CA LEU A 41 2.47 -13.06 -4.55
C LEU A 41 3.25 -12.98 -5.86
N GLU A 42 3.53 -11.77 -6.32
CA GLU A 42 4.33 -11.51 -7.51
C GLU A 42 5.64 -10.85 -7.09
N TYR A 43 6.76 -11.56 -7.23
CA TYR A 43 8.08 -11.06 -6.85
C TYR A 43 8.81 -10.46 -8.03
N PHE A 44 9.56 -9.38 -7.79
CA PHE A 44 10.39 -8.71 -8.78
C PHE A 44 11.79 -8.43 -8.23
N SER A 45 12.78 -8.72 -9.03
CA SER A 45 14.18 -8.44 -8.75
C SER A 45 14.72 -7.39 -9.73
N LEU A 46 15.16 -6.25 -9.21
CA LEU A 46 15.80 -5.20 -10.00
C LEU A 46 17.23 -5.57 -10.38
N ARG A 47 17.95 -6.22 -9.44
CA ARG A 47 19.34 -6.68 -9.58
C ARG A 47 19.47 -8.14 -9.10
N PRO A 48 18.98 -9.13 -9.87
CA PRO A 48 18.78 -10.51 -9.39
C PRO A 48 20.04 -11.16 -8.80
N LYS A 49 21.22 -10.84 -9.33
CA LYS A 49 22.50 -11.41 -8.84
C LYS A 49 22.83 -10.88 -7.44
N LEU A 50 22.75 -9.57 -7.24
CA LEU A 50 23.05 -8.93 -5.96
C LEU A 50 21.99 -9.28 -4.91
N GLU A 51 20.72 -9.26 -5.30
CA GLU A 51 19.62 -9.61 -4.41
C GLU A 51 19.75 -11.04 -3.88
N LYS A 52 20.14 -11.97 -4.73
CA LYS A 52 20.44 -13.35 -4.33
C LYS A 52 21.65 -13.43 -3.38
N GLU A 53 22.69 -12.65 -3.66
CA GLU A 53 23.92 -12.63 -2.84
C GLU A 53 23.64 -12.04 -1.43
N TYR A 54 22.86 -10.96 -1.36
CA TYR A 54 22.50 -10.31 -0.11
C TYR A 54 21.27 -10.93 0.58
N GLY A 55 20.55 -11.85 -0.07
CA GLY A 55 19.44 -12.60 0.54
C GLY A 55 18.13 -11.79 0.68
N TYR A 56 17.80 -10.93 -0.29
CA TYR A 56 16.54 -10.19 -0.31
C TYR A 56 15.87 -10.22 -1.69
N THR A 57 14.65 -9.73 -1.77
CA THR A 57 13.92 -9.48 -3.02
C THR A 57 13.52 -8.01 -3.07
N HIS A 58 13.69 -7.37 -4.23
CA HIS A 58 13.49 -5.92 -4.31
C HIS A 58 12.04 -5.50 -4.17
N ALA A 59 11.10 -6.27 -4.68
CA ALA A 59 9.68 -5.97 -4.50
C ALA A 59 8.80 -7.21 -4.49
N VAL A 60 7.66 -7.11 -3.81
CA VAL A 60 6.56 -8.07 -3.85
C VAL A 60 5.23 -7.33 -3.98
N LYS A 61 4.42 -7.75 -4.98
CA LYS A 61 3.05 -7.29 -5.12
C LYS A 61 2.10 -8.33 -4.52
N ILE A 62 1.11 -7.87 -3.76
CA ILE A 62 0.10 -8.67 -3.05
C ILE A 62 -1.26 -8.03 -3.33
N GLY A 63 -2.00 -8.57 -4.28
CA GLY A 63 -3.25 -7.93 -4.72
C GLY A 63 -3.00 -6.52 -5.27
N ASP A 64 -3.52 -5.50 -4.59
CA ASP A 64 -3.34 -4.09 -4.94
C ASP A 64 -2.23 -3.39 -4.11
N ASP A 65 -1.54 -4.13 -3.25
CA ASP A 65 -0.42 -3.62 -2.46
C ASP A 65 0.92 -3.97 -3.10
N LEU A 66 1.85 -3.02 -3.09
CA LEU A 66 3.23 -3.21 -3.53
C LEU A 66 4.17 -2.83 -2.39
N LYS A 67 5.00 -3.79 -1.96
CA LYS A 67 6.05 -3.59 -0.97
C LYS A 67 7.38 -3.54 -1.70
N ILE A 68 8.17 -2.48 -1.47
CA ILE A 68 9.46 -2.26 -2.13
C ILE A 68 10.54 -2.13 -1.08
N SER A 69 11.57 -2.98 -1.19
CA SER A 69 12.76 -2.93 -0.33
C SER A 69 13.57 -1.66 -0.55
N GLY A 70 14.46 -1.35 0.37
CA GLY A 70 15.32 -0.16 0.30
C GLY A 70 16.13 -0.08 -1.00
N ALA A 71 15.97 1.04 -1.70
CA ALA A 71 16.77 1.41 -2.85
C ALA A 71 17.95 2.26 -2.41
N VAL A 72 19.13 1.91 -2.88
CA VAL A 72 20.39 2.62 -2.63
C VAL A 72 21.08 2.99 -3.94
N SER A 73 21.94 4.00 -3.91
CA SER A 73 22.66 4.44 -5.10
C SER A 73 23.80 3.50 -5.45
N MET A 74 23.50 2.45 -6.26
CA MET A 74 24.49 1.52 -6.77
C MET A 74 24.20 1.11 -8.22
N ASN A 75 25.23 0.65 -8.93
CA ASN A 75 25.06 0.05 -10.24
C ASN A 75 24.74 -1.45 -10.13
N ASP A 76 24.56 -2.13 -11.28
CA ASP A 76 24.21 -3.57 -11.33
C ASP A 76 25.33 -4.50 -10.86
N SER A 77 26.54 -3.98 -10.65
CA SER A 77 27.68 -4.71 -10.07
C SER A 77 27.83 -4.45 -8.56
N GLY A 78 26.90 -3.70 -7.93
CA GLY A 78 26.96 -3.38 -6.52
C GLY A 78 27.94 -2.26 -6.15
N ILE A 79 28.49 -1.55 -7.14
CA ILE A 79 29.40 -0.43 -6.90
C ILE A 79 28.58 0.84 -6.63
N ILE A 80 28.95 1.56 -5.56
CA ILE A 80 28.28 2.82 -5.19
C ILE A 80 28.47 3.85 -6.29
N VAL A 81 27.36 4.47 -6.66
CA VAL A 81 27.33 5.57 -7.63
C VAL A 81 27.24 6.91 -6.90
N ALA A 82 28.00 7.91 -7.34
CA ALA A 82 28.07 9.23 -6.75
C ALA A 82 28.45 9.25 -5.25
N PRO A 83 29.58 8.63 -4.83
CA PRO A 83 30.00 8.65 -3.44
C PRO A 83 30.18 10.10 -2.97
N GLY A 84 29.74 10.39 -1.74
CA GLY A 84 29.79 11.72 -1.13
C GLY A 84 28.77 12.74 -1.67
N ASN A 85 27.93 12.39 -2.63
CA ASN A 85 26.94 13.30 -3.20
C ASN A 85 25.51 12.85 -2.83
N MET A 86 24.96 13.41 -1.75
CA MET A 86 23.63 13.09 -1.23
C MET A 86 22.53 13.30 -2.27
N GLU A 87 22.56 14.44 -2.96
CA GLU A 87 21.52 14.77 -3.95
C GLU A 87 21.48 13.76 -5.10
N GLN A 88 22.66 13.40 -5.63
CA GLN A 88 22.73 12.43 -6.72
C GLN A 88 22.37 11.03 -6.26
N GLN A 89 22.81 10.63 -5.06
CA GLN A 89 22.41 9.32 -4.51
C GLN A 89 20.89 9.25 -4.31
N MET A 90 20.27 10.30 -3.78
CA MET A 90 18.81 10.36 -3.65
C MET A 90 18.10 10.25 -5.01
N LYS A 91 18.57 10.96 -6.04
CA LYS A 91 18.02 10.84 -7.40
C LYS A 91 18.16 9.43 -7.96
N ASN A 92 19.27 8.75 -7.70
CA ASN A 92 19.47 7.36 -8.14
C ASN A 92 18.53 6.39 -7.43
N CYS A 93 18.29 6.57 -6.12
CA CYS A 93 17.30 5.78 -5.37
C CYS A 93 15.90 5.94 -6.00
N TYR A 94 15.45 7.15 -6.23
CA TYR A 94 14.15 7.38 -6.88
C TYR A 94 14.08 6.82 -8.28
N SER A 95 15.16 6.89 -9.07
CA SER A 95 15.19 6.28 -10.40
C SER A 95 14.99 4.76 -10.35
N ASP A 96 15.55 4.08 -9.37
CA ASP A 96 15.38 2.65 -9.19
C ASP A 96 13.97 2.30 -8.68
N LEU A 97 13.44 3.06 -7.73
CA LEU A 97 12.07 2.93 -7.24
C LEU A 97 11.04 3.15 -8.37
N GLU A 98 11.27 4.13 -9.24
CA GLU A 98 10.42 4.38 -10.40
C GLU A 98 10.35 3.18 -11.35
N LYS A 99 11.48 2.52 -11.64
CA LYS A 99 11.52 1.30 -12.48
C LYS A 99 10.65 0.19 -11.88
N ILE A 100 10.68 0.02 -10.54
CA ILE A 100 9.90 -0.98 -9.85
C ILE A 100 8.41 -0.63 -9.89
N LEU A 101 8.05 0.62 -9.60
CA LEU A 101 6.68 1.10 -9.70
C LEU A 101 6.12 0.87 -11.11
N GLN A 102 6.87 1.27 -12.14
CA GLN A 102 6.49 1.11 -13.54
C GLN A 102 6.32 -0.35 -13.95
N HIS A 103 7.18 -1.27 -13.45
CA HIS A 103 7.08 -2.70 -13.73
C HIS A 103 5.70 -3.26 -13.37
N TYR A 104 5.13 -2.82 -12.27
CA TYR A 104 3.79 -3.22 -11.82
C TYR A 104 2.67 -2.25 -12.24
N GLY A 105 3.00 -1.23 -13.04
CA GLY A 105 2.06 -0.22 -13.51
C GLY A 105 1.61 0.76 -12.42
N TYR A 106 2.41 0.95 -11.36
CA TYR A 106 2.22 1.99 -10.34
C TYR A 106 2.95 3.27 -10.73
N THR A 107 2.58 4.35 -10.06
CA THR A 107 3.21 5.66 -10.16
C THR A 107 3.50 6.19 -8.75
N TYR A 108 4.21 7.30 -8.64
CA TYR A 108 4.41 7.97 -7.35
C TYR A 108 3.11 8.45 -6.69
N ASP A 109 2.03 8.64 -7.47
CA ASP A 109 0.70 8.98 -6.94
C ASP A 109 0.04 7.81 -6.17
N ASP A 110 0.53 6.59 -6.36
CA ASP A 110 0.06 5.38 -5.68
C ASP A 110 0.87 5.06 -4.41
N VAL A 111 1.99 5.78 -4.16
CA VAL A 111 2.85 5.59 -2.99
C VAL A 111 2.17 6.12 -1.74
N VAL A 112 2.00 5.27 -0.74
CA VAL A 112 1.32 5.58 0.53
C VAL A 112 2.27 5.67 1.73
N VAL A 113 3.44 5.00 1.63
CA VAL A 113 4.51 5.06 2.63
C VAL A 113 5.84 5.26 1.93
N GLU A 114 6.70 6.12 2.50
CA GLU A 114 8.10 6.28 2.10
C GLU A 114 8.95 6.46 3.36
N ASN A 115 9.86 5.54 3.62
CA ASN A 115 10.81 5.69 4.71
C ASN A 115 12.19 6.02 4.15
N ILE A 116 12.89 6.92 4.83
CA ILE A 116 14.22 7.39 4.45
C ILE A 116 15.18 7.14 5.59
N TYR A 117 16.24 6.41 5.28
CA TYR A 117 17.38 6.16 6.15
C TYR A 117 18.58 6.87 5.57
N THR A 118 19.24 7.69 6.37
CA THR A 118 20.40 8.45 5.91
C THR A 118 21.55 8.41 6.92
N THR A 119 22.77 8.46 6.45
CA THR A 119 23.95 8.59 7.31
C THR A 119 24.30 10.05 7.62
N ASN A 120 23.55 11.01 7.03
CA ASN A 120 23.73 12.44 7.25
C ASN A 120 22.41 13.20 7.06
N MET A 121 21.66 13.33 8.14
CA MET A 121 20.36 14.01 8.13
C MET A 121 20.46 15.50 7.72
N ALA A 122 21.53 16.16 8.14
CA ALA A 122 21.73 17.57 7.82
C ALA A 122 21.89 17.81 6.31
N GLU A 123 22.63 16.94 5.62
CA GLU A 123 22.77 17.02 4.15
C GLU A 123 21.47 16.59 3.45
N PHE A 124 20.79 15.55 3.96
CA PHE A 124 19.50 15.12 3.40
C PHE A 124 18.46 16.25 3.46
N ILE A 125 18.32 16.96 4.60
CA ILE A 125 17.36 18.07 4.75
C ILE A 125 17.60 19.17 3.69
N LYS A 126 18.85 19.48 3.36
CA LYS A 126 19.16 20.49 2.34
C LYS A 126 18.61 20.14 0.95
N VAL A 127 18.55 18.86 0.61
CA VAL A 127 18.14 18.37 -0.72
C VAL A 127 16.70 17.81 -0.73
N SER A 128 16.10 17.59 0.43
CA SER A 128 14.79 16.94 0.59
C SER A 128 13.65 17.67 -0.13
N GLY A 129 13.77 18.98 -0.33
CA GLY A 129 12.78 19.81 -1.04
C GLY A 129 12.56 19.38 -2.49
N SER A 130 13.55 18.73 -3.14
CA SER A 130 13.42 18.22 -4.52
C SER A 130 12.38 17.13 -4.66
N ARG A 131 11.97 16.47 -3.57
CA ARG A 131 10.89 15.47 -3.54
C ARG A 131 9.54 16.04 -4.01
N SER A 132 9.33 17.33 -3.92
CA SER A 132 8.13 18.00 -4.46
C SER A 132 8.00 17.89 -5.99
N SER A 133 9.10 17.62 -6.70
CA SER A 133 9.06 17.33 -8.13
C SER A 133 8.58 15.91 -8.45
N ILE A 134 8.64 15.00 -7.47
CA ILE A 134 8.23 13.59 -7.55
C ILE A 134 6.78 13.46 -7.09
N TYR A 135 6.48 13.91 -5.88
CA TYR A 135 5.13 13.86 -5.28
C TYR A 135 4.36 15.14 -5.59
N LYS A 136 3.61 15.16 -6.70
CA LYS A 136 2.90 16.37 -7.17
C LYS A 136 1.51 16.55 -6.57
N LYS A 137 0.87 15.46 -6.15
CA LYS A 137 -0.48 15.50 -5.56
C LYS A 137 -0.42 15.56 -4.05
N GLN A 138 0.25 14.57 -3.44
CA GLN A 138 0.31 14.40 -2.00
C GLN A 138 1.62 13.69 -1.63
N PHE A 139 2.30 14.15 -0.58
CA PHE A 139 3.40 13.39 0.00
C PHE A 139 2.86 12.13 0.70
N PRO A 140 3.55 10.99 0.59
CA PRO A 140 3.22 9.79 1.34
C PRO A 140 3.45 10.01 2.85
N THR A 141 2.90 9.13 3.67
CA THR A 141 3.30 8.97 5.06
C THR A 141 4.71 8.39 5.12
N GLY A 142 5.41 8.56 6.24
CA GLY A 142 6.74 7.95 6.37
C GLY A 142 7.57 8.49 7.50
N THR A 143 8.79 7.95 7.61
CA THR A 143 9.72 8.27 8.68
C THR A 143 11.10 8.58 8.11
N TRP A 144 11.77 9.58 8.66
CA TRP A 144 13.16 9.92 8.35
C TRP A 144 14.03 9.57 9.55
N LEU A 145 15.03 8.73 9.34
CA LEU A 145 15.95 8.29 10.37
C LEU A 145 17.41 8.55 9.98
N GLU A 146 18.17 9.14 10.87
CA GLU A 146 19.63 9.09 10.78
C GLU A 146 20.11 7.78 11.37
N VAL A 147 20.91 7.04 10.61
CA VAL A 147 21.47 5.74 10.97
C VAL A 147 22.99 5.81 11.04
N LYS A 148 23.60 4.94 11.83
CA LYS A 148 25.05 4.89 11.98
C LYS A 148 25.79 4.53 10.69
N GLY A 149 25.16 3.75 9.82
CA GLY A 149 25.68 3.30 8.54
C GLY A 149 24.63 2.51 7.78
N LEU A 150 24.80 2.38 6.49
CA LEU A 150 24.04 1.53 5.58
C LEU A 150 24.87 0.28 5.22
N ALA A 151 24.31 -0.62 4.43
CA ALA A 151 24.90 -1.94 4.16
C ALA A 151 26.30 -1.88 3.51
N VAL A 152 26.56 -0.87 2.70
CA VAL A 152 27.86 -0.70 2.01
C VAL A 152 28.43 0.68 2.32
N GLU A 153 29.73 0.74 2.61
CA GLU A 153 30.44 1.99 2.85
C GLU A 153 30.30 2.94 1.63
N GLY A 154 30.02 4.22 1.91
CA GLY A 154 29.80 5.24 0.88
C GLY A 154 28.33 5.42 0.49
N GLN A 155 27.42 4.59 0.96
CA GLN A 155 25.98 4.84 0.88
C GLN A 155 25.60 5.95 1.88
N LEU A 156 24.93 6.98 1.39
CA LEU A 156 24.49 8.13 2.20
C LEU A 156 22.98 8.07 2.51
N ILE A 157 22.22 7.38 1.66
CA ILE A 157 20.77 7.34 1.74
C ILE A 157 20.24 6.01 1.20
N GLU A 158 19.18 5.52 1.85
CA GLU A 158 18.36 4.39 1.43
C GLU A 158 16.90 4.81 1.55
N ILE A 159 16.07 4.41 0.59
CA ILE A 159 14.64 4.74 0.55
C ILE A 159 13.85 3.48 0.28
N ASP A 160 12.92 3.11 1.16
CA ASP A 160 11.91 2.09 0.91
C ASP A 160 10.53 2.70 0.67
N MET A 161 9.64 1.94 0.04
CA MET A 161 8.29 2.40 -0.28
C MET A 161 7.23 1.31 -0.16
N GLU A 162 6.01 1.75 0.14
CA GLU A 162 4.80 0.96 -0.06
C GLU A 162 3.85 1.74 -0.97
N ALA A 163 3.26 1.05 -1.93
CA ALA A 163 2.26 1.63 -2.81
C ALA A 163 0.97 0.81 -2.79
N HIS A 164 -0.16 1.48 -3.02
CA HIS A 164 -1.49 0.88 -3.04
C HIS A 164 -2.31 1.42 -4.20
N LYS A 165 -2.99 0.53 -4.95
CA LYS A 165 -3.95 0.91 -5.98
C LYS A 165 -5.37 0.83 -5.49
N VAL A 166 -6.07 1.97 -5.55
CA VAL A 166 -7.51 1.98 -5.32
C VAL A 166 -8.21 1.42 -6.56
N ARG A 167 -8.95 0.31 -6.40
CA ARG A 167 -9.81 -0.23 -7.46
C ARG A 167 -10.96 0.75 -7.69
N LYS A 168 -11.17 1.13 -8.95
CA LYS A 168 -12.29 1.98 -9.37
C LYS A 168 -13.50 1.12 -9.68
#